data_cb3c45a27428dbfbb882d3912b175948
#
_entry.id   cb3c45a27428dbfbb882d3912b175948
#
_cell.length_a   1.000
_cell.length_b   1.000
_cell.length_c   1.000
_cell.angle_alpha   90.00
_cell.angle_beta   90.00
_cell.angle_gamma   90.00
#
_symmetry.space_group_name_H-M   'P 1'
#
loop_
_entity.id
_entity.type
_entity.pdbx_description
1 polymer ?
#
loop_
_entity_poly.entity_id
_entity_poly.type
_entity_poly.pdbx_seq_one_letter_code
_entity_poly.pdbx_strand_id
1 'polypeptide(L)'
;VLAAVAMLAGVVAAGIGVLALADALSATGLPDPGPVTTLGLPFTRAVGEIAAVTAVGGTMFAAFLTPPQDNGVLDVGGYRALRLAAAASGIAALCAVLMVPLTISDVSGEPVREHLNPVELWEVAPLVDAASAWRWTALIAAVVAVSARLVLRWSPTPVLFAGSLLTLVPLGLTGHSATGGSHDVATDSLLIHLFAGALWAGGLLALLAHALRGGVHCDVAARRFSAIALWCFVAMAVSGTVNAGVRIRPADLFSTAYGWLIAAKVAALVVLGLIGWRHRRGAVAALQSDPGARGALIRLAMVEALVFAVTFGVAVGLGRTPPPPARFSPTAAEVALGYDLNGPPTLARIVTDWRFDLIFGSAAIIVAAMYLAAVIRL
;
A
#
# COMPACT_ATOMS: atom_id res chain seq x y z
N VAL A 1 12.18 -16.13 -3.05
CA VAL A 1 11.50 -15.49 -1.92
C VAL A 1 10.45 -14.50 -2.44
N LEU A 2 10.82 -13.44 -3.19
CA LEU A 2 9.86 -12.42 -3.64
C LEU A 2 8.68 -12.99 -4.43
N ALA A 3 8.96 -13.90 -5.39
CA ALA A 3 7.89 -14.57 -6.14
C ALA A 3 6.97 -15.40 -5.22
N ALA A 4 7.53 -16.11 -4.22
CA ALA A 4 6.75 -16.87 -3.27
C ALA A 4 5.85 -15.97 -2.39
N VAL A 5 6.36 -14.80 -1.96
CA VAL A 5 5.59 -13.79 -1.22
C VAL A 5 4.42 -13.27 -2.06
N ALA A 6 4.67 -12.92 -3.33
CA ALA A 6 3.63 -12.45 -4.23
C ALA A 6 2.57 -13.52 -4.54
N MET A 7 3.00 -14.75 -4.82
CA MET A 7 2.10 -15.88 -5.06
C MET A 7 1.24 -16.20 -3.85
N LEU A 8 1.82 -16.22 -2.64
CA LEU A 8 1.07 -16.45 -1.41
C LEU A 8 0.01 -15.36 -1.18
N ALA A 9 0.37 -14.09 -1.36
CA ALA A 9 -0.58 -12.98 -1.27
C ALA A 9 -1.73 -13.13 -2.29
N GLY A 10 -1.40 -13.50 -3.53
CA GLY A 10 -2.38 -13.73 -4.60
C GLY A 10 -3.35 -14.88 -4.28
N VAL A 11 -2.83 -16.01 -3.80
CA VAL A 11 -3.66 -17.17 -3.43
C VAL A 11 -4.60 -16.83 -2.27
N VAL A 12 -4.09 -16.16 -1.23
CA VAL A 12 -4.93 -15.72 -0.08
C VAL A 12 -6.01 -14.76 -0.55
N ALA A 13 -5.66 -13.77 -1.37
CA ALA A 13 -6.63 -12.81 -1.91
C ALA A 13 -7.72 -13.47 -2.76
N ALA A 14 -7.33 -14.39 -3.65
CA ALA A 14 -8.28 -15.13 -4.48
C ALA A 14 -9.19 -16.03 -3.64
N GLY A 15 -8.66 -16.72 -2.64
CA GLY A 15 -9.44 -17.54 -1.71
C GLY A 15 -10.51 -16.74 -0.96
N ILE A 16 -10.14 -15.60 -0.42
CA ILE A 16 -11.10 -14.69 0.26
C ILE A 16 -12.13 -14.15 -0.74
N GLY A 17 -11.70 -13.78 -1.96
CA GLY A 17 -12.60 -13.30 -3.01
C GLY A 17 -13.67 -14.32 -3.39
N VAL A 18 -13.32 -15.60 -3.46
CA VAL A 18 -14.30 -16.71 -3.69
C VAL A 18 -15.27 -16.86 -2.52
N LEU A 19 -14.75 -16.82 -1.28
CA LEU A 19 -15.60 -16.95 -0.09
C LEU A 19 -16.58 -15.77 0.05
N ALA A 20 -16.20 -14.57 -0.39
CA ALA A 20 -17.02 -13.38 -0.33
C ALA A 20 -17.94 -13.20 -1.56
N LEU A 21 -17.84 -14.05 -2.60
CA LEU A 21 -18.49 -13.83 -3.90
C LEU A 21 -20.02 -13.73 -3.76
N ALA A 22 -20.65 -14.66 -3.07
CA ALA A 22 -22.10 -14.66 -2.92
C ALA A 22 -22.62 -13.40 -2.22
N ASP A 23 -21.92 -12.95 -1.17
CA ASP A 23 -22.27 -11.72 -0.46
C ASP A 23 -22.04 -10.48 -1.32
N ALA A 24 -20.95 -10.46 -2.11
CA ALA A 24 -20.63 -9.36 -3.01
C ALA A 24 -21.68 -9.24 -4.15
N LEU A 25 -22.05 -10.34 -4.79
CA LEU A 25 -23.08 -10.36 -5.83
C LEU A 25 -24.46 -9.94 -5.28
N SER A 26 -24.82 -10.43 -4.09
CA SER A 26 -26.08 -10.03 -3.46
C SER A 26 -26.10 -8.55 -3.09
N ALA A 27 -24.97 -7.99 -2.68
CA ALA A 27 -24.87 -6.57 -2.31
C ALA A 27 -24.90 -5.63 -3.53
N THR A 28 -24.36 -6.05 -4.67
CA THR A 28 -24.30 -5.24 -5.90
C THR A 28 -25.51 -5.48 -6.83
N GLY A 29 -26.14 -6.64 -6.74
CA GLY A 29 -27.21 -7.06 -7.67
C GLY A 29 -26.68 -7.36 -9.09
N LEU A 30 -25.37 -7.49 -9.27
CA LEU A 30 -24.73 -7.77 -10.57
C LEU A 30 -24.65 -9.28 -10.83
N PRO A 31 -24.65 -9.72 -12.10
CA PRO A 31 -24.39 -11.10 -12.46
C PRO A 31 -22.93 -11.50 -12.15
N ASP A 32 -22.68 -12.81 -12.07
CA ASP A 32 -21.32 -13.35 -11.88
C ASP A 32 -20.47 -13.13 -13.14
N PRO A 33 -19.37 -12.38 -13.07
CA PRO A 33 -18.46 -12.13 -14.20
C PRO A 33 -17.65 -13.36 -14.64
N GLY A 34 -17.81 -14.48 -13.93
CA GLY A 34 -17.14 -15.74 -14.20
C GLY A 34 -15.79 -15.91 -13.49
N PRO A 35 -15.28 -17.16 -13.47
CA PRO A 35 -14.15 -17.57 -12.64
C PRO A 35 -12.84 -16.83 -12.96
N VAL A 36 -12.63 -16.38 -14.19
CA VAL A 36 -11.43 -15.64 -14.59
C VAL A 36 -11.38 -14.31 -13.85
N THR A 37 -12.50 -13.58 -13.77
CA THR A 37 -12.57 -12.30 -13.04
C THR A 37 -12.58 -12.53 -11.54
N THR A 38 -13.39 -13.47 -11.05
CA THR A 38 -13.54 -13.76 -9.62
C THR A 38 -12.22 -14.17 -8.96
N LEU A 39 -11.40 -14.98 -9.62
CA LEU A 39 -10.09 -15.41 -9.11
C LEU A 39 -8.96 -14.48 -9.56
N GLY A 40 -8.97 -14.08 -10.84
CA GLY A 40 -7.88 -13.36 -11.47
C GLY A 40 -7.75 -11.93 -10.95
N LEU A 41 -8.85 -11.23 -10.70
CA LEU A 41 -8.81 -9.86 -10.21
C LEU A 41 -8.11 -9.74 -8.84
N PRO A 42 -8.55 -10.43 -7.76
CA PRO A 42 -7.88 -10.32 -6.46
C PRO A 42 -6.46 -10.90 -6.49
N PHE A 43 -6.20 -11.95 -7.27
CA PHE A 43 -4.87 -12.51 -7.44
C PHE A 43 -3.91 -11.51 -8.09
N THR A 44 -4.28 -10.97 -9.26
CA THR A 44 -3.46 -10.02 -10.03
C THR A 44 -3.22 -8.74 -9.24
N ARG A 45 -4.24 -8.25 -8.53
CA ARG A 45 -4.14 -7.11 -7.64
C ARG A 45 -3.11 -7.34 -6.53
N ALA A 46 -3.19 -8.45 -5.81
CA ALA A 46 -2.25 -8.74 -4.72
C ALA A 46 -0.81 -8.91 -5.22
N VAL A 47 -0.60 -9.58 -6.37
CA VAL A 47 0.72 -9.70 -7.01
C VAL A 47 1.26 -8.32 -7.41
N GLY A 48 0.42 -7.49 -8.03
CA GLY A 48 0.76 -6.12 -8.43
C GLY A 48 1.11 -5.23 -7.23
N GLU A 49 0.36 -5.31 -6.14
CA GLU A 49 0.64 -4.56 -4.90
C GLU A 49 1.97 -4.98 -4.26
N ILE A 50 2.27 -6.29 -4.17
CA ILE A 50 3.58 -6.77 -3.68
C ILE A 50 4.72 -6.29 -4.59
N ALA A 51 4.50 -6.27 -5.90
CA ALA A 51 5.48 -5.75 -6.85
C ALA A 51 5.70 -4.24 -6.68
N ALA A 52 4.64 -3.43 -6.58
CA ALA A 52 4.72 -2.00 -6.33
C ALA A 52 5.43 -1.68 -5.01
N VAL A 53 5.07 -2.39 -3.94
CA VAL A 53 5.71 -2.28 -2.61
C VAL A 53 7.21 -2.64 -2.69
N THR A 54 7.57 -3.69 -3.44
CA THR A 54 8.97 -4.06 -3.67
C THR A 54 9.73 -2.98 -4.45
N ALA A 55 9.08 -2.31 -5.39
CA ALA A 55 9.66 -1.20 -6.13
C ALA A 55 9.92 0.01 -5.21
N VAL A 56 8.96 0.37 -4.36
CA VAL A 56 9.13 1.42 -3.33
C VAL A 56 10.31 1.08 -2.41
N GLY A 57 10.38 -0.15 -1.91
CA GLY A 57 11.47 -0.60 -1.06
C GLY A 57 12.84 -0.55 -1.73
N GLY A 58 12.92 -0.95 -3.00
CA GLY A 58 14.17 -0.93 -3.77
C GLY A 58 14.67 0.48 -4.07
N THR A 59 13.77 1.41 -4.41
CA THR A 59 14.12 2.83 -4.62
C THR A 59 14.49 3.51 -3.30
N MET A 60 13.73 3.25 -2.21
CA MET A 60 14.07 3.71 -0.86
C MET A 60 15.43 3.20 -0.40
N PHE A 61 15.74 1.92 -0.67
CA PHE A 61 17.01 1.31 -0.30
C PHE A 61 18.18 2.03 -0.98
N ALA A 62 18.08 2.29 -2.28
CA ALA A 62 19.11 2.98 -3.04
C ALA A 62 19.26 4.45 -2.64
N ALA A 63 18.16 5.11 -2.26
CA ALA A 63 18.17 6.52 -1.90
C ALA A 63 18.68 6.79 -0.47
N PHE A 64 18.29 5.94 0.50
CA PHE A 64 18.40 6.28 1.92
C PHE A 64 19.07 5.22 2.80
N LEU A 65 19.07 3.93 2.40
CA LEU A 65 19.51 2.85 3.29
C LEU A 65 21.01 2.55 3.11
N THR A 66 21.55 2.64 1.89
CA THR A 66 22.99 2.47 1.63
C THR A 66 23.66 3.81 1.27
N PRO A 67 24.91 4.03 1.68
CA PRO A 67 25.67 5.19 1.24
C PRO A 67 26.06 5.06 -0.23
N PRO A 68 26.10 6.16 -1.01
CA PRO A 68 26.74 6.16 -2.32
C PRO A 68 28.27 6.08 -2.19
N GLN A 69 28.95 5.88 -3.31
CA GLN A 69 30.40 6.06 -3.40
C GLN A 69 30.77 7.55 -3.33
N ASP A 70 32.02 7.85 -3.00
CA ASP A 70 32.52 9.24 -2.85
C ASP A 70 32.35 10.08 -4.11
N ASN A 71 32.35 9.45 -5.29
CA ASN A 71 32.13 10.10 -6.59
C ASN A 71 30.64 10.31 -6.95
N GLY A 72 29.72 10.01 -6.01
CA GLY A 72 28.28 10.12 -6.20
C GLY A 72 27.63 9.03 -7.06
N VAL A 73 28.39 8.00 -7.46
CA VAL A 73 27.85 6.80 -8.11
C VAL A 73 27.25 5.89 -7.06
N LEU A 74 26.23 5.14 -7.42
CA LEU A 74 25.64 4.12 -6.55
C LEU A 74 26.66 3.04 -6.21
N ASP A 75 26.66 2.59 -4.97
CA ASP A 75 27.35 1.37 -4.59
C ASP A 75 26.68 0.14 -5.23
N VAL A 76 27.33 -1.01 -5.13
CA VAL A 76 26.80 -2.27 -5.69
C VAL A 76 25.44 -2.63 -5.09
N GLY A 77 25.22 -2.34 -3.78
CA GLY A 77 23.97 -2.58 -3.09
C GLY A 77 22.85 -1.69 -3.63
N GLY A 78 23.08 -0.39 -3.72
CA GLY A 78 22.14 0.59 -4.28
C GLY A 78 21.82 0.31 -5.76
N TYR A 79 22.82 -0.04 -6.57
CA TYR A 79 22.61 -0.44 -7.97
C TYR A 79 21.71 -1.68 -8.08
N ARG A 80 21.99 -2.73 -7.29
CA ARG A 80 21.18 -3.96 -7.29
C ARG A 80 19.76 -3.71 -6.81
N ALA A 81 19.59 -2.81 -5.84
CA ALA A 81 18.27 -2.41 -5.35
C ALA A 81 17.46 -1.67 -6.44
N LEU A 82 18.08 -0.77 -7.22
CA LEU A 82 17.41 -0.15 -8.36
C LEU A 82 17.07 -1.15 -9.48
N ARG A 83 17.92 -2.16 -9.74
CA ARG A 83 17.59 -3.23 -10.71
C ARG A 83 16.39 -4.05 -10.23
N LEU A 84 16.30 -4.33 -8.93
CA LEU A 84 15.14 -4.98 -8.31
C LEU A 84 13.90 -4.08 -8.44
N ALA A 85 14.01 -2.79 -8.11
CA ALA A 85 12.91 -1.83 -8.24
C ALA A 85 12.40 -1.73 -9.69
N ALA A 86 13.30 -1.67 -10.66
CA ALA A 86 12.94 -1.62 -12.07
C ALA A 86 12.15 -2.87 -12.53
N ALA A 87 12.60 -4.06 -12.13
CA ALA A 87 11.91 -5.31 -12.45
C ALA A 87 10.54 -5.37 -11.75
N ALA A 88 10.50 -5.00 -10.47
CA ALA A 88 9.27 -4.98 -9.69
C ALA A 88 8.24 -3.95 -10.23
N SER A 89 8.70 -2.73 -10.59
CA SER A 89 7.83 -1.73 -11.25
C SER A 89 7.29 -2.23 -12.60
N GLY A 90 8.11 -2.95 -13.37
CA GLY A 90 7.65 -3.56 -14.63
C GLY A 90 6.56 -4.62 -14.41
N ILE A 91 6.69 -5.46 -13.37
CA ILE A 91 5.65 -6.42 -12.99
C ILE A 91 4.39 -5.68 -12.49
N ALA A 92 4.55 -4.65 -11.67
CA ALA A 92 3.42 -3.84 -11.20
C ALA A 92 2.69 -3.17 -12.37
N ALA A 93 3.42 -2.62 -13.35
CA ALA A 93 2.83 -2.05 -14.56
C ALA A 93 2.04 -3.09 -15.36
N LEU A 94 2.60 -4.28 -15.56
CA LEU A 94 1.90 -5.38 -16.25
C LEU A 94 0.63 -5.80 -15.51
N CYS A 95 0.72 -6.00 -14.19
CA CYS A 95 -0.47 -6.30 -13.37
C CYS A 95 -1.52 -5.18 -13.48
N ALA A 96 -1.10 -3.90 -13.43
CA ALA A 96 -2.00 -2.77 -13.56
C ALA A 96 -2.70 -2.72 -14.93
N VAL A 97 -2.01 -3.05 -16.02
CA VAL A 97 -2.62 -3.20 -17.36
C VAL A 97 -3.67 -4.31 -17.36
N LEU A 98 -3.36 -5.48 -16.78
CA LEU A 98 -4.30 -6.60 -16.67
C LEU A 98 -5.51 -6.28 -15.77
N MET A 99 -5.33 -5.42 -14.78
CA MET A 99 -6.40 -4.99 -13.89
C MET A 99 -7.47 -4.14 -14.60
N VAL A 100 -7.14 -3.47 -15.72
CA VAL A 100 -8.13 -2.65 -16.45
C VAL A 100 -9.31 -3.49 -16.96
N PRO A 101 -9.12 -4.51 -17.83
CA PRO A 101 -10.24 -5.34 -18.29
C PRO A 101 -10.88 -6.15 -17.17
N LEU A 102 -10.10 -6.62 -16.19
CA LEU A 102 -10.65 -7.35 -15.03
C LEU A 102 -11.59 -6.45 -14.19
N THR A 103 -11.24 -5.17 -14.03
CA THR A 103 -12.08 -4.22 -13.28
C THR A 103 -13.36 -3.87 -14.04
N ILE A 104 -13.29 -3.72 -15.37
CA ILE A 104 -14.48 -3.46 -16.19
C ILE A 104 -15.42 -4.67 -16.14
N SER A 105 -14.88 -5.88 -16.30
CA SER A 105 -15.61 -7.13 -16.16
C SER A 105 -16.32 -7.27 -14.80
N ASP A 106 -15.63 -6.89 -13.72
CA ASP A 106 -16.17 -6.95 -12.36
C ASP A 106 -17.34 -5.95 -12.14
N VAL A 107 -17.22 -4.75 -12.71
CA VAL A 107 -18.25 -3.70 -12.59
C VAL A 107 -19.45 -3.94 -13.51
N SER A 108 -19.25 -4.54 -14.69
CA SER A 108 -20.33 -4.87 -15.61
C SER A 108 -21.03 -6.20 -15.27
N GLY A 109 -20.35 -7.11 -14.56
CA GLY A 109 -20.83 -8.48 -14.35
C GLY A 109 -20.71 -9.36 -15.61
N GLU A 110 -19.97 -8.90 -16.62
CA GLU A 110 -19.77 -9.64 -17.89
C GLU A 110 -18.40 -10.32 -17.89
N PRO A 111 -18.24 -11.46 -18.58
CA PRO A 111 -16.97 -12.15 -18.68
C PRO A 111 -15.87 -11.28 -19.27
N VAL A 112 -14.64 -11.33 -18.71
CA VAL A 112 -13.49 -10.51 -19.12
C VAL A 112 -13.17 -10.60 -20.62
N ARG A 113 -13.50 -11.71 -21.27
CA ARG A 113 -13.27 -11.90 -22.73
C ARG A 113 -14.03 -10.88 -23.60
N GLU A 114 -15.17 -10.38 -23.09
CA GLU A 114 -15.98 -9.37 -23.80
C GLU A 114 -15.31 -7.98 -23.75
N HIS A 115 -14.36 -7.78 -22.85
CA HIS A 115 -13.65 -6.51 -22.60
C HIS A 115 -12.16 -6.53 -23.00
N LEU A 116 -11.76 -7.38 -23.95
CA LEU A 116 -10.37 -7.47 -24.42
C LEU A 116 -10.07 -6.62 -25.66
N ASN A 117 -11.08 -5.97 -26.27
CA ASN A 117 -10.88 -5.08 -27.39
C ASN A 117 -10.15 -3.80 -26.96
N PRO A 118 -8.92 -3.50 -27.48
CA PRO A 118 -8.14 -2.35 -27.02
C PRO A 118 -8.83 -1.00 -27.29
N VAL A 119 -9.66 -0.88 -28.32
CA VAL A 119 -10.38 0.35 -28.65
C VAL A 119 -11.46 0.61 -27.61
N GLU A 120 -12.27 -0.40 -27.31
CA GLU A 120 -13.30 -0.33 -26.28
C GLU A 120 -12.70 -0.05 -24.89
N LEU A 121 -11.58 -0.72 -24.54
CA LEU A 121 -10.87 -0.45 -23.31
C LEU A 121 -10.41 1.00 -23.20
N TRP A 122 -9.96 1.59 -24.30
CA TRP A 122 -9.55 2.99 -24.33
C TRP A 122 -10.73 3.94 -24.09
N GLU A 123 -11.90 3.64 -24.62
CA GLU A 123 -13.11 4.43 -24.51
C GLU A 123 -13.85 4.24 -23.17
N VAL A 124 -13.93 3.00 -22.67
CA VAL A 124 -14.69 2.66 -21.46
C VAL A 124 -13.90 2.86 -20.17
N ALA A 125 -12.58 2.59 -20.17
CA ALA A 125 -11.78 2.70 -18.95
C ALA A 125 -11.80 4.08 -18.28
N PRO A 126 -11.87 5.23 -18.99
CA PRO A 126 -12.03 6.54 -18.35
C PRO A 126 -13.36 6.75 -17.63
N LEU A 127 -14.39 6.00 -17.99
CA LEU A 127 -15.74 6.09 -17.42
C LEU A 127 -15.87 5.30 -16.11
N VAL A 128 -14.91 4.41 -15.82
CA VAL A 128 -14.86 3.61 -14.61
C VAL A 128 -13.67 4.06 -13.76
N ASP A 129 -13.92 4.77 -12.66
CA ASP A 129 -12.88 5.38 -11.83
C ASP A 129 -11.75 4.40 -11.44
N ALA A 130 -12.12 3.20 -11.01
CA ALA A 130 -11.13 2.18 -10.65
C ALA A 130 -10.29 1.70 -11.85
N ALA A 131 -10.88 1.55 -13.04
CA ALA A 131 -10.14 1.19 -14.26
C ALA A 131 -9.23 2.34 -14.70
N SER A 132 -9.70 3.59 -14.59
CA SER A 132 -8.89 4.78 -14.83
C SER A 132 -7.68 4.86 -13.89
N ALA A 133 -7.87 4.58 -12.60
CA ALA A 133 -6.78 4.52 -11.62
C ALA A 133 -5.72 3.47 -11.98
N TRP A 134 -6.14 2.29 -12.45
CA TRP A 134 -5.20 1.26 -12.91
C TRP A 134 -4.40 1.71 -14.13
N ARG A 135 -4.99 2.46 -15.06
CA ARG A 135 -4.26 3.04 -16.21
C ARG A 135 -3.16 3.99 -15.76
N TRP A 136 -3.47 4.89 -14.83
CA TRP A 136 -2.48 5.81 -14.26
C TRP A 136 -1.39 5.08 -13.49
N THR A 137 -1.77 4.09 -12.68
CA THR A 137 -0.80 3.23 -11.97
C THR A 137 0.13 2.52 -12.96
N ALA A 138 -0.40 1.95 -14.06
CA ALA A 138 0.40 1.31 -15.09
C ALA A 138 1.40 2.27 -15.74
N LEU A 139 0.95 3.47 -16.11
CA LEU A 139 1.81 4.49 -16.71
C LEU A 139 2.94 4.91 -15.76
N ILE A 140 2.61 5.29 -14.53
CA ILE A 140 3.60 5.73 -13.53
C ILE A 140 4.59 4.60 -13.23
N ALA A 141 4.11 3.37 -13.03
CA ALA A 141 4.97 2.22 -12.77
C ALA A 141 5.90 1.91 -13.97
N ALA A 142 5.42 2.03 -15.21
CA ALA A 142 6.24 1.87 -16.40
C ALA A 142 7.34 2.94 -16.49
N VAL A 143 7.03 4.20 -16.21
CA VAL A 143 8.00 5.30 -16.15
C VAL A 143 9.06 5.02 -15.09
N VAL A 144 8.65 4.60 -13.88
CA VAL A 144 9.59 4.23 -12.81
C VAL A 144 10.46 3.04 -13.23
N ALA A 145 9.89 2.02 -13.87
CA ALA A 145 10.62 0.84 -14.33
C ALA A 145 11.74 1.20 -15.31
N VAL A 146 11.43 2.05 -16.30
CA VAL A 146 12.42 2.53 -17.30
C VAL A 146 13.45 3.42 -16.64
N SER A 147 13.02 4.43 -15.87
CA SER A 147 13.91 5.39 -15.22
C SER A 147 14.88 4.71 -14.25
N ALA A 148 14.40 3.76 -13.44
CA ALA A 148 15.24 2.99 -12.53
C ALA A 148 16.29 2.12 -13.27
N ARG A 149 16.09 1.79 -14.53
CA ARG A 149 17.08 1.10 -15.38
C ARG A 149 18.22 2.02 -15.84
N LEU A 150 17.95 3.30 -16.02
CA LEU A 150 18.89 4.26 -16.60
C LEU A 150 19.76 4.94 -15.53
N VAL A 151 19.28 5.00 -14.29
CA VAL A 151 19.97 5.69 -13.18
C VAL A 151 21.16 4.87 -12.67
N LEU A 152 22.34 5.53 -12.62
CA LEU A 152 23.60 5.01 -12.10
C LEU A 152 24.16 5.88 -10.96
N ARG A 153 23.72 7.15 -10.85
CA ARG A 153 24.12 8.09 -9.81
C ARG A 153 23.08 8.13 -8.68
N TRP A 154 23.54 8.52 -7.50
CA TRP A 154 22.68 8.63 -6.33
C TRP A 154 21.68 9.81 -6.43
N SER A 155 22.11 10.95 -6.98
CA SER A 155 21.32 12.20 -6.96
C SER A 155 19.87 12.09 -7.47
N PRO A 156 19.52 11.30 -8.51
CA PRO A 156 18.12 11.17 -8.94
C PRO A 156 17.31 10.09 -8.17
N THR A 157 17.94 9.33 -7.26
CA THR A 157 17.24 8.24 -6.57
C THR A 157 16.11 8.70 -5.63
N PRO A 158 16.18 9.87 -4.95
CA PRO A 158 15.05 10.39 -4.19
C PRO A 158 13.84 10.73 -5.07
N VAL A 159 14.05 11.20 -6.30
CA VAL A 159 12.98 11.46 -7.26
C VAL A 159 12.34 10.15 -7.72
N LEU A 160 13.15 9.12 -8.00
CA LEU A 160 12.63 7.78 -8.31
C LEU A 160 11.82 7.18 -7.15
N PHE A 161 12.27 7.41 -5.92
CA PHE A 161 11.54 7.00 -4.73
C PHE A 161 10.18 7.70 -4.65
N ALA A 162 10.13 9.01 -4.83
CA ALA A 162 8.88 9.76 -4.88
C ALA A 162 7.95 9.26 -6.02
N GLY A 163 8.52 9.00 -7.21
CA GLY A 163 7.79 8.41 -8.33
C GLY A 163 7.23 7.01 -8.02
N SER A 164 7.98 6.18 -7.29
CA SER A 164 7.48 4.86 -6.87
C SER A 164 6.37 4.95 -5.83
N LEU A 165 6.38 5.91 -4.91
CA LEU A 165 5.26 6.18 -4.00
C LEU A 165 4.05 6.69 -4.77
N LEU A 166 4.24 7.51 -5.80
CA LEU A 166 3.15 8.04 -6.62
C LEU A 166 2.36 6.93 -7.33
N THR A 167 2.95 5.74 -7.57
CA THR A 167 2.20 4.60 -8.15
C THR A 167 1.04 4.12 -7.27
N LEU A 168 1.07 4.41 -5.98
CA LEU A 168 0.04 3.97 -5.02
C LEU A 168 -1.13 4.97 -4.93
N VAL A 169 -0.92 6.22 -5.35
CA VAL A 169 -1.89 7.31 -5.18
C VAL A 169 -3.18 7.10 -5.98
N PRO A 170 -3.15 6.73 -7.27
CA PRO A 170 -4.39 6.60 -8.04
C PRO A 170 -5.39 5.63 -7.41
N LEU A 171 -4.92 4.51 -6.86
CA LEU A 171 -5.76 3.52 -6.21
C LEU A 171 -6.25 3.97 -4.82
N GLY A 172 -5.46 4.78 -4.12
CA GLY A 172 -5.85 5.37 -2.84
C GLY A 172 -6.97 6.40 -2.95
N LEU A 173 -7.08 7.04 -4.12
CA LEU A 173 -8.11 8.05 -4.41
C LEU A 173 -9.42 7.45 -4.97
N THR A 174 -9.48 6.13 -5.19
CA THR A 174 -10.66 5.44 -5.72
C THR A 174 -11.19 4.38 -4.75
N GLY A 175 -12.40 3.88 -5.01
CA GLY A 175 -13.02 2.80 -4.24
C GLY A 175 -13.95 3.28 -3.14
N HIS A 176 -14.29 2.40 -2.20
CA HIS A 176 -15.28 2.66 -1.14
C HIS A 176 -14.90 3.76 -0.14
N SER A 177 -13.65 4.23 -0.17
CA SER A 177 -13.22 5.42 0.57
C SER A 177 -13.76 6.70 -0.06
N ALA A 178 -14.14 6.63 -1.34
CA ALA A 178 -14.63 7.75 -2.13
C ALA A 178 -16.15 7.95 -2.07
N THR A 179 -16.91 7.06 -1.40
CA THR A 179 -18.37 7.08 -1.41
C THR A 179 -18.92 6.86 0.01
N GLY A 180 -18.97 7.88 0.83
CA GLY A 180 -19.54 7.76 2.19
C GLY A 180 -19.24 8.96 3.06
N GLY A 181 -19.91 9.08 4.18
CA GLY A 181 -19.61 10.09 5.18
C GLY A 181 -18.14 10.02 5.63
N SER A 182 -17.53 11.18 5.85
CA SER A 182 -16.10 11.30 6.21
C SER A 182 -15.12 10.76 5.16
N HIS A 183 -15.46 10.93 3.87
CA HIS A 183 -14.66 10.55 2.72
C HIS A 183 -13.21 11.07 2.78
N ASP A 184 -13.00 12.32 3.17
CA ASP A 184 -11.71 12.95 3.38
C ASP A 184 -10.84 12.15 4.37
N VAL A 185 -11.37 11.87 5.57
CA VAL A 185 -10.66 11.11 6.61
C VAL A 185 -10.36 9.67 6.15
N ALA A 186 -11.32 9.04 5.46
CA ALA A 186 -11.15 7.69 4.95
C ALA A 186 -10.05 7.61 3.87
N THR A 187 -10.02 8.57 2.94
CA THR A 187 -9.03 8.63 1.86
C THR A 187 -7.64 8.95 2.40
N ASP A 188 -7.52 9.98 3.23
CA ASP A 188 -6.25 10.40 3.82
C ASP A 188 -5.65 9.30 4.70
N SER A 189 -6.46 8.70 5.58
CA SER A 189 -5.99 7.58 6.42
C SER A 189 -5.57 6.38 5.56
N LEU A 190 -6.25 6.11 4.45
CA LEU A 190 -5.87 5.05 3.52
C LEU A 190 -4.54 5.33 2.83
N LEU A 191 -4.30 6.55 2.33
CA LEU A 191 -3.03 6.93 1.71
C LEU A 191 -1.86 6.83 2.68
N ILE A 192 -2.02 7.32 3.91
CA ILE A 192 -1.01 7.16 4.98
C ILE A 192 -0.74 5.67 5.23
N HIS A 193 -1.80 4.85 5.29
CA HIS A 193 -1.71 3.41 5.49
C HIS A 193 -0.95 2.72 4.35
N LEU A 194 -1.27 3.05 3.10
CA LEU A 194 -0.60 2.49 1.92
C LEU A 194 0.89 2.86 1.88
N PHE A 195 1.23 4.13 2.15
CA PHE A 195 2.62 4.57 2.18
C PHE A 195 3.41 3.91 3.31
N ALA A 196 2.86 3.88 4.52
CA ALA A 196 3.51 3.24 5.66
C ALA A 196 3.71 1.73 5.42
N GLY A 197 2.71 1.04 4.88
CA GLY A 197 2.79 -0.37 4.51
C GLY A 197 3.83 -0.64 3.42
N ALA A 198 3.88 0.22 2.38
CA ALA A 198 4.84 0.09 1.31
C ALA A 198 6.29 0.34 1.76
N LEU A 199 6.51 1.33 2.61
CA LEU A 199 7.83 1.62 3.19
C LEU A 199 8.29 0.48 4.10
N TRP A 200 7.41 -0.07 4.91
CA TRP A 200 7.76 -1.14 5.84
C TRP A 200 7.99 -2.46 5.12
N ALA A 201 6.98 -2.98 4.42
CA ALA A 201 7.10 -4.25 3.71
C ALA A 201 8.14 -4.19 2.59
N GLY A 202 8.13 -3.13 1.77
CA GLY A 202 9.08 -2.94 0.69
C GLY A 202 10.51 -2.79 1.18
N GLY A 203 10.73 -2.00 2.22
CA GLY A 203 12.05 -1.85 2.84
C GLY A 203 12.58 -3.16 3.41
N LEU A 204 11.71 -3.97 4.06
CA LEU A 204 12.06 -5.32 4.51
C LEU A 204 12.48 -6.22 3.35
N LEU A 205 11.68 -6.25 2.26
CA LEU A 205 11.99 -7.08 1.09
C LEU A 205 13.29 -6.67 0.40
N ALA A 206 13.56 -5.37 0.31
CA ALA A 206 14.81 -4.85 -0.24
C ALA A 206 16.02 -5.20 0.66
N LEU A 207 15.88 -5.02 1.98
CA LEU A 207 16.91 -5.39 2.95
C LEU A 207 17.17 -6.89 2.95
N LEU A 208 16.13 -7.72 2.91
CA LEU A 208 16.24 -9.17 2.81
C LEU A 208 16.96 -9.60 1.53
N ALA A 209 16.59 -9.00 0.38
CA ALA A 209 17.26 -9.26 -0.90
C ALA A 209 18.73 -8.85 -0.87
N HIS A 210 19.08 -7.77 -0.19
CA HIS A 210 20.46 -7.31 0.01
C HIS A 210 21.24 -8.26 0.92
N ALA A 211 20.67 -8.66 2.06
CA ALA A 211 21.29 -9.56 3.02
C ALA A 211 21.55 -10.96 2.43
N LEU A 212 20.58 -11.51 1.67
CA LEU A 212 20.70 -12.81 0.99
C LEU A 212 21.82 -12.85 -0.05
N ARG A 213 22.14 -11.68 -0.67
CA ARG A 213 23.22 -11.55 -1.64
C ARG A 213 24.58 -11.22 -1.02
N GLY A 214 24.70 -11.24 0.31
CA GLY A 214 25.93 -10.91 1.01
C GLY A 214 26.34 -9.44 0.87
N GLY A 215 25.38 -8.52 0.68
CA GLY A 215 25.65 -7.11 0.42
C GLY A 215 26.46 -6.44 1.53
N VAL A 216 27.35 -5.53 1.17
CA VAL A 216 28.16 -4.72 2.10
C VAL A 216 27.27 -3.68 2.83
N HIS A 217 27.73 -3.16 3.97
CA HIS A 217 26.97 -2.18 4.78
C HIS A 217 25.56 -2.63 5.20
N CYS A 218 25.36 -3.96 5.37
CA CYS A 218 24.07 -4.52 5.78
C CYS A 218 23.67 -4.05 7.19
N ASP A 219 24.63 -3.82 8.07
CA ASP A 219 24.47 -3.25 9.43
C ASP A 219 23.92 -1.82 9.37
N VAL A 220 24.46 -0.96 8.51
CA VAL A 220 24.00 0.42 8.26
C VAL A 220 22.57 0.41 7.72
N ALA A 221 22.33 -0.41 6.70
CA ALA A 221 21.02 -0.52 6.06
C ALA A 221 19.96 -1.03 7.04
N ALA A 222 20.27 -2.07 7.83
CA ALA A 222 19.37 -2.63 8.82
C ALA A 222 19.04 -1.64 9.95
N ARG A 223 20.01 -0.86 10.43
CA ARG A 223 19.80 0.18 11.44
C ARG A 223 18.89 1.30 10.92
N ARG A 224 19.18 1.85 9.73
CA ARG A 224 18.36 2.89 9.10
C ARG A 224 16.94 2.40 8.85
N PHE A 225 16.80 1.20 8.29
CA PHE A 225 15.50 0.57 8.06
C PHE A 225 14.72 0.37 9.37
N SER A 226 15.36 -0.11 10.44
CA SER A 226 14.71 -0.33 11.74
C SER A 226 14.09 0.94 12.32
N ALA A 227 14.70 2.12 12.09
CA ALA A 227 14.12 3.39 12.50
C ALA A 227 12.86 3.73 11.68
N ILE A 228 12.93 3.58 10.34
CA ILE A 228 11.79 3.79 9.45
C ILE A 228 10.65 2.83 9.78
N ALA A 229 10.94 1.53 9.96
CA ALA A 229 9.95 0.50 10.27
C ALA A 229 9.16 0.80 11.56
N LEU A 230 9.80 1.39 12.58
CA LEU A 230 9.10 1.79 13.81
C LEU A 230 8.05 2.87 13.54
N TRP A 231 8.40 3.90 12.76
CA TRP A 231 7.45 4.96 12.41
C TRP A 231 6.34 4.44 11.49
N CYS A 232 6.68 3.53 10.56
CA CYS A 232 5.68 2.86 9.74
C CYS A 232 4.71 2.02 10.58
N PHE A 233 5.19 1.29 11.59
CA PHE A 233 4.34 0.55 12.52
C PHE A 233 3.33 1.47 13.23
N VAL A 234 3.80 2.61 13.76
CA VAL A 234 2.93 3.59 14.43
C VAL A 234 1.92 4.18 13.43
N ALA A 235 2.38 4.59 12.24
CA ALA A 235 1.51 5.13 11.21
C ALA A 235 0.45 4.11 10.75
N MET A 236 0.83 2.83 10.60
CA MET A 236 -0.09 1.72 10.28
C MET A 236 -1.14 1.51 11.37
N ALA A 237 -0.73 1.53 12.64
CA ALA A 237 -1.65 1.37 13.77
C ALA A 237 -2.68 2.52 13.82
N VAL A 238 -2.20 3.76 13.74
CA VAL A 238 -3.06 4.96 13.78
C VAL A 238 -3.98 5.02 12.57
N SER A 239 -3.43 4.98 11.35
CA SER A 239 -4.22 5.08 10.12
C SER A 239 -5.19 3.91 9.95
N GLY A 240 -4.78 2.70 10.33
CA GLY A 240 -5.65 1.51 10.30
C GLY A 240 -6.83 1.62 11.28
N THR A 241 -6.59 2.15 12.48
CA THR A 241 -7.65 2.38 13.47
C THR A 241 -8.64 3.44 12.98
N VAL A 242 -8.14 4.57 12.45
CA VAL A 242 -8.98 5.63 11.88
C VAL A 242 -9.82 5.08 10.71
N ASN A 243 -9.18 4.38 9.77
CA ASN A 243 -9.86 3.83 8.60
C ASN A 243 -10.92 2.75 8.98
N ALA A 244 -10.63 1.92 9.98
CA ALA A 244 -11.60 0.96 10.50
C ALA A 244 -12.77 1.66 11.21
N GLY A 245 -12.49 2.69 12.02
CA GLY A 245 -13.52 3.44 12.76
C GLY A 245 -14.55 4.13 11.86
N VAL A 246 -14.16 4.53 10.65
CA VAL A 246 -15.09 5.10 9.65
C VAL A 246 -15.98 4.03 9.03
N ARG A 247 -15.57 2.74 8.99
CA ARG A 247 -16.24 1.70 8.20
C ARG A 247 -17.00 0.65 9.01
N ILE A 248 -16.59 0.42 10.26
CA ILE A 248 -17.17 -0.64 11.09
C ILE A 248 -17.37 -0.16 12.54
N ARG A 249 -18.48 -0.59 13.13
CA ARG A 249 -18.70 -0.34 14.55
C ARG A 249 -18.03 -1.45 15.38
N PRO A 250 -17.61 -1.17 16.61
CA PRO A 250 -17.03 -2.18 17.49
C PRO A 250 -17.92 -3.42 17.68
N ALA A 251 -19.26 -3.24 17.70
CA ALA A 251 -20.23 -4.33 17.83
C ALA A 251 -20.24 -5.29 16.63
N ASP A 252 -19.89 -4.80 15.43
CA ASP A 252 -19.92 -5.60 14.19
C ASP A 252 -18.58 -6.30 13.92
N LEU A 253 -17.57 -6.07 14.76
CA LEU A 253 -16.19 -6.58 14.56
C LEU A 253 -16.13 -8.11 14.53
N PHE A 254 -16.91 -8.78 15.38
CA PHE A 254 -16.92 -10.25 15.47
C PHE A 254 -18.21 -10.89 14.98
N SER A 255 -19.15 -10.11 14.41
CA SER A 255 -20.42 -10.59 13.91
C SER A 255 -20.52 -10.62 12.38
N THR A 256 -19.53 -10.05 11.67
CA THR A 256 -19.52 -9.96 10.21
C THR A 256 -18.22 -10.50 9.60
N ALA A 257 -18.28 -11.00 8.36
CA ALA A 257 -17.09 -11.44 7.62
C ALA A 257 -16.08 -10.29 7.47
N TYR A 258 -16.54 -9.08 7.16
CA TYR A 258 -15.74 -7.88 7.09
C TYR A 258 -14.99 -7.58 8.40
N GLY A 259 -15.68 -7.69 9.53
CA GLY A 259 -15.09 -7.48 10.85
C GLY A 259 -14.02 -8.52 11.21
N TRP A 260 -14.23 -9.79 10.88
CA TRP A 260 -13.23 -10.84 11.09
C TRP A 260 -11.95 -10.58 10.26
N LEU A 261 -12.07 -10.07 9.05
CA LEU A 261 -10.88 -9.69 8.24
C LEU A 261 -10.14 -8.50 8.85
N ILE A 262 -10.85 -7.51 9.42
CA ILE A 262 -10.21 -6.44 10.21
C ILE A 262 -9.51 -7.01 11.43
N ALA A 263 -10.13 -7.89 12.20
CA ALA A 263 -9.53 -8.54 13.36
C ALA A 263 -8.25 -9.32 12.97
N ALA A 264 -8.28 -10.03 11.85
CA ALA A 264 -7.11 -10.71 11.29
C ALA A 264 -5.96 -9.73 10.96
N LYS A 265 -6.26 -8.56 10.38
CA LYS A 265 -5.26 -7.50 10.12
C LYS A 265 -4.68 -6.93 11.41
N VAL A 266 -5.50 -6.72 12.44
CA VAL A 266 -5.02 -6.27 13.76
C VAL A 266 -4.11 -7.32 14.38
N ALA A 267 -4.48 -8.60 14.35
CA ALA A 267 -3.63 -9.69 14.83
C ALA A 267 -2.31 -9.75 14.06
N ALA A 268 -2.33 -9.61 12.73
CA ALA A 268 -1.14 -9.56 11.91
C ALA A 268 -0.24 -8.38 12.29
N LEU A 269 -0.80 -7.18 12.52
CA LEU A 269 -0.05 -6.01 12.96
C LEU A 269 0.66 -6.25 14.32
N VAL A 270 -0.03 -6.89 15.28
CA VAL A 270 0.57 -7.27 16.56
C VAL A 270 1.74 -8.25 16.36
N VAL A 271 1.55 -9.29 15.54
CA VAL A 271 2.61 -10.27 15.23
C VAL A 271 3.79 -9.58 14.56
N LEU A 272 3.56 -8.74 13.55
CA LEU A 272 4.60 -7.96 12.87
C LEU A 272 5.34 -7.03 13.84
N GLY A 273 4.62 -6.38 14.75
CA GLY A 273 5.21 -5.55 15.79
C GLY A 273 6.13 -6.33 16.75
N LEU A 274 5.72 -7.53 17.16
CA LEU A 274 6.54 -8.42 18.00
C LEU A 274 7.79 -8.92 17.25
N ILE A 275 7.66 -9.27 15.97
CA ILE A 275 8.80 -9.66 15.14
C ILE A 275 9.75 -8.46 14.96
N GLY A 276 9.24 -7.27 14.64
CA GLY A 276 10.02 -6.05 14.50
C GLY A 276 10.77 -5.67 15.78
N TRP A 277 10.13 -5.84 16.94
CA TRP A 277 10.77 -5.66 18.23
C TRP A 277 11.95 -6.65 18.44
N ARG A 278 11.76 -7.95 18.10
CA ARG A 278 12.84 -8.94 18.13
C ARG A 278 13.95 -8.61 17.14
N HIS A 279 13.62 -8.16 15.93
CA HIS A 279 14.61 -7.68 14.97
C HIS A 279 15.49 -6.58 15.57
N ARG A 280 14.86 -5.57 16.18
CA ARG A 280 15.56 -4.40 16.72
C ARG A 280 16.47 -4.77 17.89
N ARG A 281 16.00 -5.60 18.83
CA ARG A 281 16.76 -5.98 20.03
C ARG A 281 17.78 -7.08 19.79
N GLY A 282 17.54 -7.97 18.84
CA GLY A 282 18.39 -9.14 18.59
C GLY A 282 19.21 -9.01 17.31
N ALA A 283 18.56 -9.17 16.16
CA ALA A 283 19.25 -9.30 14.87
C ALA A 283 20.04 -8.05 14.45
N VAL A 284 19.48 -6.85 14.65
CA VAL A 284 20.16 -5.59 14.33
C VAL A 284 21.31 -5.33 15.29
N ALA A 285 21.13 -5.60 16.58
CA ALA A 285 22.18 -5.47 17.58
C ALA A 285 23.34 -6.46 17.33
N ALA A 286 23.04 -7.72 16.99
CA ALA A 286 24.05 -8.72 16.65
C ALA A 286 24.86 -8.31 15.40
N LEU A 287 24.20 -7.74 14.39
CA LEU A 287 24.85 -7.28 13.16
C LEU A 287 25.77 -6.08 13.39
N GLN A 288 25.51 -5.28 14.42
CA GLN A 288 26.39 -4.16 14.81
C GLN A 288 27.67 -4.64 15.48
N SER A 289 27.61 -5.75 16.25
CA SER A 289 28.79 -6.33 16.89
C SER A 289 29.59 -7.23 15.92
N ASP A 290 28.91 -7.91 15.00
CA ASP A 290 29.53 -8.75 13.97
C ASP A 290 28.77 -8.58 12.61
N PRO A 291 29.34 -7.82 11.66
CA PRO A 291 28.75 -7.64 10.33
C PRO A 291 28.53 -8.94 9.53
N GLY A 292 29.17 -10.04 9.93
CA GLY A 292 28.97 -11.39 9.37
C GLY A 292 27.71 -12.10 9.88
N ALA A 293 27.16 -11.70 11.04
CA ALA A 293 26.05 -12.38 11.72
C ALA A 293 24.66 -12.13 11.08
N ARG A 294 24.52 -12.31 9.75
CA ARG A 294 23.29 -12.03 8.99
C ARG A 294 22.21 -13.08 9.14
N GLY A 295 22.53 -14.27 9.65
CA GLY A 295 21.62 -15.40 9.68
C GLY A 295 20.34 -15.16 10.49
N ALA A 296 20.42 -14.46 11.63
CA ALA A 296 19.27 -14.09 12.44
C ALA A 296 18.38 -13.07 11.72
N LEU A 297 18.98 -12.05 11.10
CA LEU A 297 18.26 -11.05 10.30
C LEU A 297 17.48 -11.71 9.16
N ILE A 298 18.14 -12.58 8.37
CA ILE A 298 17.52 -13.27 7.23
C ILE A 298 16.35 -14.15 7.68
N ARG A 299 16.51 -14.96 8.74
CA ARG A 299 15.44 -15.83 9.22
C ARG A 299 14.21 -15.04 9.67
N LEU A 300 14.40 -14.02 10.50
CA LEU A 300 13.29 -13.20 10.98
C LEU A 300 12.64 -12.41 9.83
N ALA A 301 13.43 -11.84 8.91
CA ALA A 301 12.92 -11.13 7.76
C ALA A 301 12.12 -12.04 6.80
N MET A 302 12.49 -13.31 6.66
CA MET A 302 11.69 -14.27 5.88
C MET A 302 10.34 -14.55 6.54
N VAL A 303 10.30 -14.74 7.86
CA VAL A 303 9.04 -14.94 8.60
C VAL A 303 8.16 -13.69 8.48
N GLU A 304 8.73 -12.51 8.67
CA GLU A 304 8.02 -11.23 8.55
C GLU A 304 7.47 -11.03 7.13
N ALA A 305 8.25 -11.37 6.09
CA ALA A 305 7.81 -11.31 4.70
C ALA A 305 6.63 -12.26 4.39
N LEU A 306 6.58 -13.44 5.01
CA LEU A 306 5.45 -14.36 4.88
C LEU A 306 4.19 -13.81 5.58
N VAL A 307 4.34 -13.22 6.76
CA VAL A 307 3.21 -12.57 7.47
C VAL A 307 2.69 -11.40 6.64
N PHE A 308 3.58 -10.58 6.06
CA PHE A 308 3.17 -9.52 5.12
C PHE A 308 2.42 -10.08 3.92
N ALA A 309 2.88 -11.17 3.30
CA ALA A 309 2.20 -11.79 2.16
C ALA A 309 0.74 -12.15 2.48
N VAL A 310 0.52 -12.81 3.62
CA VAL A 310 -0.84 -13.15 4.09
C VAL A 310 -1.64 -11.87 4.38
N THR A 311 -1.03 -10.88 5.03
CA THR A 311 -1.69 -9.61 5.38
C THR A 311 -2.11 -8.83 4.13
N PHE A 312 -1.27 -8.77 3.09
CA PHE A 312 -1.63 -8.15 1.80
C PHE A 312 -2.78 -8.91 1.11
N GLY A 313 -2.73 -10.24 1.11
CA GLY A 313 -3.83 -11.07 0.60
C GLY A 313 -5.15 -10.80 1.32
N VAL A 314 -5.12 -10.73 2.66
CA VAL A 314 -6.29 -10.37 3.49
C VAL A 314 -6.75 -8.94 3.20
N ALA A 315 -5.84 -7.98 2.99
CA ALA A 315 -6.20 -6.60 2.68
C ALA A 315 -6.91 -6.48 1.33
N VAL A 316 -6.42 -7.19 0.30
CA VAL A 316 -7.08 -7.25 -1.02
C VAL A 316 -8.44 -7.94 -0.91
N GLY A 317 -8.53 -9.06 -0.19
CA GLY A 317 -9.78 -9.77 0.06
C GLY A 317 -10.81 -8.93 0.82
N LEU A 318 -10.36 -8.14 1.81
CA LEU A 318 -11.22 -7.20 2.53
C LEU A 318 -11.85 -6.16 1.58
N GLY A 319 -11.10 -5.70 0.57
CA GLY A 319 -11.64 -4.80 -0.45
C GLY A 319 -12.72 -5.41 -1.35
N ARG A 320 -12.87 -6.74 -1.32
CA ARG A 320 -13.92 -7.49 -2.05
C ARG A 320 -15.10 -7.88 -1.15
N THR A 321 -14.96 -7.73 0.15
CA THR A 321 -15.99 -8.09 1.13
C THR A 321 -16.85 -6.86 1.42
N PRO A 322 -18.19 -6.94 1.25
CA PRO A 322 -19.06 -5.80 1.54
C PRO A 322 -18.94 -5.37 3.01
N PRO A 323 -18.78 -4.06 3.28
CA PRO A 323 -18.86 -3.57 4.66
C PRO A 323 -20.27 -3.73 5.21
N PRO A 324 -20.45 -3.76 6.54
CA PRO A 324 -21.77 -3.74 7.15
C PRO A 324 -22.59 -2.53 6.67
N PRO A 325 -23.92 -2.66 6.48
CA PRO A 325 -24.74 -1.58 5.98
C PRO A 325 -24.70 -0.36 6.90
N ALA A 326 -24.61 0.83 6.31
CA ALA A 326 -24.69 2.08 7.04
C ALA A 326 -26.09 2.23 7.68
N ARG A 327 -26.16 2.77 8.90
CA ARG A 327 -27.45 2.98 9.62
C ARG A 327 -28.31 4.07 9.02
N PHE A 328 -27.69 5.04 8.37
CA PHE A 328 -28.34 6.21 7.76
C PHE A 328 -27.92 6.32 6.32
N SER A 329 -28.88 6.57 5.44
CA SER A 329 -28.57 6.95 4.07
C SER A 329 -28.11 8.40 4.08
N PRO A 330 -26.95 8.70 3.47
CA PRO A 330 -26.47 10.07 3.39
C PRO A 330 -27.46 10.94 2.58
N THR A 331 -27.59 12.20 2.95
CA THR A 331 -28.35 13.17 2.18
C THR A 331 -27.64 13.51 0.86
N ALA A 332 -28.37 14.06 -0.12
CA ALA A 332 -27.76 14.50 -1.37
C ALA A 332 -26.63 15.54 -1.18
N ALA A 333 -26.76 16.39 -0.15
CA ALA A 333 -25.72 17.35 0.21
C ALA A 333 -24.47 16.66 0.80
N GLU A 334 -24.64 15.67 1.66
CA GLU A 334 -23.54 14.88 2.22
C GLU A 334 -22.80 14.07 1.15
N VAL A 335 -23.53 13.50 0.20
CA VAL A 335 -22.94 12.82 -0.96
C VAL A 335 -22.12 13.82 -1.82
N ALA A 336 -22.67 15.00 -2.08
CA ALA A 336 -21.99 16.01 -2.89
C ALA A 336 -20.75 16.61 -2.20
N LEU A 337 -20.79 16.73 -0.87
CA LEU A 337 -19.69 17.28 -0.06
C LEU A 337 -18.65 16.21 0.34
N GLY A 338 -19.03 14.94 0.30
CA GLY A 338 -18.16 13.82 0.71
C GLY A 338 -17.95 13.71 2.22
N TYR A 339 -18.80 14.32 3.05
CA TYR A 339 -18.76 14.22 4.51
C TYR A 339 -20.13 14.43 5.16
N ASP A 340 -20.28 13.88 6.36
CA ASP A 340 -21.52 13.97 7.15
C ASP A 340 -21.72 15.40 7.67
N LEU A 341 -22.93 15.93 7.51
CA LEU A 341 -23.33 17.23 8.02
C LEU A 341 -23.97 17.11 9.39
N ASN A 342 -23.46 17.86 10.37
CA ASN A 342 -24.07 17.93 11.71
C ASN A 342 -25.38 18.75 11.77
N GLY A 343 -25.98 19.05 10.60
CA GLY A 343 -27.21 19.84 10.42
C GLY A 343 -26.95 21.11 9.60
N PRO A 344 -27.92 22.04 9.51
CA PRO A 344 -27.82 23.20 8.60
C PRO A 344 -26.64 24.11 8.95
N PRO A 345 -25.98 24.74 7.96
CA PRO A 345 -24.84 25.62 8.17
C PRO A 345 -25.24 26.85 8.99
N THR A 346 -24.52 27.13 10.07
CA THR A 346 -24.65 28.34 10.89
C THR A 346 -23.30 29.00 11.06
N LEU A 347 -23.29 30.32 11.37
CA LEU A 347 -22.03 31.05 11.62
C LEU A 347 -21.19 30.41 12.75
N ALA A 348 -21.86 29.90 13.79
CA ALA A 348 -21.17 29.18 14.88
C ALA A 348 -20.48 27.91 14.36
N ARG A 349 -21.09 27.17 13.45
CA ARG A 349 -20.53 25.96 12.89
C ARG A 349 -19.33 26.17 11.98
N ILE A 350 -19.20 27.32 11.33
CA ILE A 350 -17.99 27.67 10.59
C ILE A 350 -16.75 27.62 11.49
N VAL A 351 -16.93 27.93 12.78
CA VAL A 351 -15.83 27.91 13.76
C VAL A 351 -15.73 26.59 14.50
N THR A 352 -16.86 25.91 14.78
CA THR A 352 -16.86 24.68 15.61
C THR A 352 -16.70 23.40 14.81
N ASP A 353 -17.17 23.38 13.57
CA ASP A 353 -17.12 22.19 12.71
C ASP A 353 -15.86 22.17 11.83
N TRP A 354 -14.75 22.69 12.37
CA TRP A 354 -13.46 22.67 11.68
C TRP A 354 -12.91 21.23 11.60
N ARG A 355 -12.49 20.83 10.41
CA ARG A 355 -11.91 19.52 10.16
C ARG A 355 -10.42 19.65 9.90
N PHE A 356 -9.64 18.81 10.54
CA PHE A 356 -8.20 18.70 10.30
C PHE A 356 -7.96 17.79 9.11
N ASP A 357 -7.39 18.34 8.04
CA ASP A 357 -6.91 17.54 6.92
C ASP A 357 -5.65 16.77 7.34
N LEU A 358 -5.72 15.43 7.26
CA LEU A 358 -4.67 14.55 7.76
C LEU A 358 -3.38 14.64 6.92
N ILE A 359 -3.47 14.91 5.62
CA ILE A 359 -2.31 15.00 4.73
C ILE A 359 -1.73 16.42 4.75
N PHE A 360 -2.52 17.40 4.30
CA PHE A 360 -2.03 18.78 4.19
C PHE A 360 -1.81 19.44 5.54
N GLY A 361 -2.69 19.20 6.51
CA GLY A 361 -2.54 19.70 7.86
C GLY A 361 -1.31 19.13 8.56
N SER A 362 -1.07 17.82 8.44
CA SER A 362 0.14 17.19 8.98
C SER A 362 1.40 17.68 8.27
N ALA A 363 1.38 17.81 6.94
CA ALA A 363 2.50 18.38 6.18
C ALA A 363 2.80 19.82 6.61
N ALA A 364 1.77 20.65 6.79
CA ALA A 364 1.94 22.03 7.26
C ALA A 364 2.57 22.08 8.65
N ILE A 365 2.13 21.22 9.58
CA ILE A 365 2.73 21.11 10.93
C ILE A 365 4.20 20.69 10.85
N ILE A 366 4.54 19.69 10.03
CA ILE A 366 5.92 19.23 9.86
C ILE A 366 6.80 20.37 9.30
N VAL A 367 6.35 21.05 8.25
CA VAL A 367 7.09 22.18 7.66
C VAL A 367 7.28 23.30 8.66
N ALA A 368 6.22 23.66 9.41
CA ALA A 368 6.31 24.67 10.47
C ALA A 368 7.29 24.27 11.58
N ALA A 369 7.25 23.01 12.03
CA ALA A 369 8.17 22.49 13.03
C ALA A 369 9.63 22.48 12.53
N MET A 370 9.86 22.11 11.27
CA MET A 370 11.19 22.18 10.66
C MET A 370 11.70 23.61 10.55
N TYR A 371 10.85 24.56 10.16
CA TYR A 371 11.18 25.97 10.09
C TYR A 371 11.54 26.51 11.48
N LEU A 372 10.69 26.27 12.49
CA LEU A 372 10.95 26.68 13.88
C LEU A 372 12.25 26.08 14.41
N ALA A 373 12.50 24.79 14.16
CA ALA A 373 13.75 24.14 14.56
C ALA A 373 14.98 24.75 13.88
N ALA A 374 14.87 25.18 12.61
CA ALA A 374 15.93 25.89 11.92
C ALA A 374 16.19 27.28 12.51
N VAL A 375 15.13 28.05 12.79
CA VAL A 375 15.22 29.38 13.40
C VAL A 375 15.84 29.34 14.81
N ILE A 376 15.47 28.34 15.62
CA ILE A 376 16.02 28.18 16.98
C ILE A 376 17.51 27.81 16.97
N ARG A 377 18.01 27.20 15.88
CA ARG A 377 19.42 26.81 15.72
C ARG A 377 20.31 27.91 15.13
N LEU A 378 19.71 28.98 14.60
CA LEU A 378 20.41 30.21 14.17
C LEU A 378 20.66 31.15 15.31
#